data_ec16814f11fc9449e28a95ea007ce511
#
_entry.id   ec16814f11fc9449e28a95ea007ce511
#
_cell.length_a   1.000
_cell.length_b   1.000
_cell.length_c   1.000
_cell.angle_alpha   90.00
_cell.angle_beta   90.00
_cell.angle_gamma   90.00
#
_symmetry.space_group_name_H-M   'P 1'
#
loop_
_entity.id
_entity.type
_entity.pdbx_description
1 polymer ?
#
loop_
_entity_poly.entity_id
_entity_poly.type
_entity_poly.pdbx_seq_one_letter_code
_entity_poly.pdbx_strand_id
1 'polypeptide(L)'
;FGWQKYENKHYENIFTRFYEGYYLPYKFGYDKRRCYFSNLILTGGMTREEALNELKTLPYSEDMIKEDKEYIAKKLEISIKEFDQIIDGENRTFKDYKNSFNMIYIGTKILRFLKLENKMFR
;
A
#
# COMPACT_ATOMS: atom_id res chain seq x y z
N PHE A 1 -26.18 -16.85 -10.67
CA PHE A 1 -25.69 -16.87 -9.28
C PHE A 1 -25.89 -15.53 -8.54
N GLY A 2 -26.47 -14.48 -9.16
CA GLY A 2 -26.78 -13.21 -8.48
C GLY A 2 -25.56 -12.44 -7.99
N TRP A 3 -24.38 -12.64 -8.59
CA TRP A 3 -23.18 -11.89 -8.23
C TRP A 3 -23.39 -10.40 -8.48
N GLN A 4 -23.12 -9.59 -7.45
CA GLN A 4 -23.13 -8.14 -7.57
C GLN A 4 -21.71 -7.63 -7.45
N LYS A 5 -21.36 -6.64 -8.31
CA LYS A 5 -20.08 -5.93 -8.20
C LYS A 5 -20.03 -5.26 -6.83
N TYR A 6 -19.08 -5.66 -5.99
CA TYR A 6 -18.81 -4.99 -4.73
C TYR A 6 -17.67 -3.97 -4.94
N GLU A 7 -17.55 -3.06 -4.00
CA GLU A 7 -16.46 -2.07 -4.00
C GLU A 7 -15.07 -2.75 -3.92
N ASN A 8 -14.04 -2.00 -3.63
CA ASN A 8 -12.69 -2.55 -3.59
C ASN A 8 -12.53 -3.64 -2.52
N LYS A 9 -11.76 -4.66 -2.85
CA LYS A 9 -11.48 -5.79 -1.96
C LYS A 9 -10.88 -5.31 -0.63
N HIS A 10 -11.36 -5.83 0.49
CA HIS A 10 -10.94 -5.52 1.86
C HIS A 10 -11.35 -4.14 2.38
N TYR A 11 -12.25 -3.42 1.69
CA TYR A 11 -12.75 -2.13 2.16
C TYR A 11 -13.75 -2.25 3.32
N GLU A 12 -14.14 -3.47 3.70
CA GLU A 12 -14.85 -3.76 4.96
C GLU A 12 -13.99 -3.45 6.20
N ASN A 13 -12.66 -3.46 6.06
CA ASN A 13 -11.74 -3.08 7.12
C ASN A 13 -11.34 -1.59 6.95
N ILE A 14 -11.72 -0.77 7.92
CA ILE A 14 -11.48 0.68 7.92
C ILE A 14 -10.00 1.02 7.74
N PHE A 15 -9.11 0.35 8.47
CA PHE A 15 -7.68 0.61 8.34
C PHE A 15 -7.15 0.25 6.95
N THR A 16 -7.55 -0.90 6.42
CA THR A 16 -7.13 -1.33 5.07
C THR A 16 -7.66 -0.39 4.00
N ARG A 17 -8.93 0.03 4.11
CA ARG A 17 -9.54 1.00 3.19
C ARG A 17 -8.78 2.31 3.19
N PHE A 18 -8.51 2.88 4.36
CA PHE A 18 -7.75 4.12 4.51
C PHE A 18 -6.32 3.98 3.99
N TYR A 19 -5.63 2.90 4.36
CA TYR A 19 -4.24 2.67 3.98
C TYR A 19 -4.08 2.52 2.47
N GLU A 20 -4.90 1.67 1.83
CA GLU A 20 -4.82 1.38 0.40
C GLU A 20 -5.48 2.46 -0.47
N GLY A 21 -6.58 3.03 0.00
CA GLY A 21 -7.38 3.98 -0.77
C GLY A 21 -6.93 5.44 -0.63
N TYR A 22 -6.30 5.80 0.48
CA TYR A 22 -5.84 7.17 0.71
C TYR A 22 -4.34 7.27 0.99
N TYR A 23 -3.85 6.59 2.03
CA TYR A 23 -2.48 6.78 2.50
C TYR A 23 -1.42 6.41 1.45
N LEU A 24 -1.52 5.25 0.81
CA LEU A 24 -0.58 4.83 -0.22
C LEU A 24 -0.58 5.75 -1.45
N PRO A 25 -1.75 6.11 -2.04
CA PRO A 25 -1.79 7.06 -3.14
C PRO A 25 -1.27 8.44 -2.78
N TYR A 26 -1.67 8.96 -1.63
CA TYR A 26 -1.31 10.30 -1.18
C TYR A 26 0.18 10.43 -0.88
N LYS A 27 0.70 9.53 -0.03
CA LYS A 27 2.07 9.64 0.47
C LYS A 27 3.13 9.13 -0.51
N PHE A 28 2.83 8.07 -1.25
CA PHE A 28 3.80 7.38 -2.11
C PHE A 28 3.44 7.42 -3.59
N GLY A 29 2.31 7.97 -3.98
CA GLY A 29 1.82 7.94 -5.36
C GLY A 29 1.46 6.53 -5.85
N TYR A 30 1.28 5.58 -4.94
CA TYR A 30 1.03 4.18 -5.25
C TYR A 30 -0.45 3.85 -5.14
N ASP A 31 -1.12 3.73 -6.29
CA ASP A 31 -2.53 3.34 -6.38
C ASP A 31 -2.65 1.85 -6.76
N LYS A 32 -3.08 1.01 -5.81
CA LYS A 32 -3.27 -0.44 -6.00
C LYS A 32 -4.26 -0.78 -7.12
N ARG A 33 -5.22 0.10 -7.43
CA ARG A 33 -6.18 -0.11 -8.51
C ARG A 33 -5.48 -0.32 -9.85
N ARG A 34 -4.28 0.26 -10.06
CA ARG A 34 -3.50 0.08 -11.29
C ARG A 34 -3.16 -1.38 -11.55
N CYS A 35 -2.74 -2.11 -10.53
CA CYS A 35 -2.45 -3.55 -10.67
C CYS A 35 -3.71 -4.35 -10.97
N TYR A 36 -4.81 -4.04 -10.27
CA TYR A 36 -6.09 -4.69 -10.45
C TYR A 36 -6.66 -4.43 -11.85
N PHE A 37 -6.69 -3.18 -12.28
CA PHE A 37 -7.18 -2.80 -13.62
C PHE A 37 -6.31 -3.37 -14.74
N SER A 38 -4.98 -3.45 -14.55
CA SER A 38 -4.10 -4.12 -15.51
C SER A 38 -4.51 -5.58 -15.71
N ASN A 39 -4.84 -6.28 -14.65
CA ASN A 39 -5.31 -7.67 -14.75
C ASN A 39 -6.68 -7.75 -15.46
N LEU A 40 -7.62 -6.85 -15.14
CA LEU A 40 -8.92 -6.79 -15.83
C LEU A 40 -8.78 -6.50 -17.32
N ILE A 41 -7.87 -5.61 -17.71
CA ILE A 41 -7.59 -5.32 -19.13
C ILE A 41 -7.05 -6.57 -19.84
N LEU A 42 -6.11 -7.27 -19.23
CA LEU A 42 -5.53 -8.50 -19.79
C LEU A 42 -6.54 -9.64 -19.96
N THR A 43 -7.53 -9.70 -19.08
CA THR A 43 -8.61 -10.71 -19.13
C THR A 43 -9.83 -10.27 -19.95
N GLY A 44 -9.80 -9.06 -20.55
CA GLY A 44 -10.92 -8.53 -21.34
C GLY A 44 -12.11 -8.04 -20.51
N GLY A 45 -11.97 -7.92 -19.19
CA GLY A 45 -13.03 -7.45 -18.28
C GLY A 45 -13.17 -5.93 -18.19
N MET A 46 -12.21 -5.17 -18.75
CA MET A 46 -12.19 -3.70 -18.73
C MET A 46 -11.34 -3.19 -19.88
N THR A 47 -11.70 -2.05 -20.46
CA THR A 47 -10.86 -1.35 -21.44
C THR A 47 -9.82 -0.46 -20.74
N ARG A 48 -8.74 -0.13 -21.47
CA ARG A 48 -7.73 0.80 -20.95
C ARG A 48 -8.31 2.19 -20.65
N GLU A 49 -9.24 2.66 -21.47
CA GLU A 49 -9.87 3.98 -21.30
C GLU A 49 -10.73 4.03 -20.05
N GLU A 50 -11.55 3.00 -19.81
CA GLU A 50 -12.32 2.86 -18.57
C GLU A 50 -11.41 2.87 -17.35
N ALA A 51 -10.34 2.08 -17.37
CA ALA A 51 -9.37 2.02 -16.28
C ALA A 51 -8.74 3.41 -16.01
N LEU A 52 -8.33 4.13 -17.04
CA LEU A 52 -7.76 5.48 -16.90
C LEU A 52 -8.77 6.50 -16.35
N ASN A 53 -10.04 6.38 -16.74
CA ASN A 53 -11.10 7.24 -16.21
C ASN A 53 -11.38 6.96 -14.74
N GLU A 54 -11.46 5.69 -14.35
CA GLU A 54 -11.63 5.29 -12.95
C GLU A 54 -10.47 5.78 -12.05
N LEU A 55 -9.25 5.81 -12.57
CA LEU A 55 -8.07 6.29 -11.83
C LEU A 55 -8.04 7.82 -11.61
N LYS A 56 -8.88 8.58 -12.31
CA LYS A 56 -8.98 10.04 -12.11
C LYS A 56 -9.73 10.40 -10.81
N THR A 57 -10.56 9.51 -10.32
CA THR A 57 -11.35 9.71 -9.10
C THR A 57 -10.67 9.07 -7.90
N LEU A 58 -10.92 9.61 -6.72
CA LEU A 58 -10.49 8.97 -5.48
C LEU A 58 -11.13 7.57 -5.36
N PRO A 59 -10.45 6.61 -4.72
CA PRO A 59 -10.99 5.26 -4.49
C PRO A 59 -12.29 5.23 -3.69
N TYR A 60 -12.52 6.24 -2.84
CA TYR A 60 -13.73 6.43 -2.04
C TYR A 60 -13.89 7.90 -1.62
N SER A 61 -15.06 8.27 -1.06
CA SER A 61 -15.42 9.67 -0.82
C SER A 61 -14.52 10.37 0.20
N GLU A 62 -14.37 11.69 0.06
CA GLU A 62 -13.58 12.51 0.99
C GLU A 62 -14.16 12.50 2.41
N ASP A 63 -15.48 12.44 2.54
CA ASP A 63 -16.15 12.36 3.85
C ASP A 63 -15.76 11.07 4.58
N MET A 64 -15.79 9.94 3.88
CA MET A 64 -15.34 8.66 4.44
C MET A 64 -13.84 8.68 4.79
N ILE A 65 -13.00 9.36 3.99
CA ILE A 65 -11.57 9.50 4.31
C ILE A 65 -11.41 10.23 5.65
N LYS A 66 -12.19 11.28 5.88
CA LYS A 66 -12.16 12.04 7.13
C LYS A 66 -12.62 11.22 8.32
N GLU A 67 -13.73 10.50 8.20
CA GLU A 67 -14.24 9.60 9.23
C GLU A 67 -13.24 8.49 9.58
N ASP A 68 -12.66 7.86 8.56
CA ASP A 68 -11.65 6.81 8.73
C ASP A 68 -10.40 7.33 9.45
N LYS A 69 -9.96 8.54 9.09
CA LYS A 69 -8.83 9.22 9.70
C LYS A 69 -9.06 9.49 11.19
N GLU A 70 -10.24 10.00 11.54
CA GLU A 70 -10.64 10.22 12.94
C GLU A 70 -10.69 8.91 13.72
N TYR A 71 -11.29 7.87 13.12
CA TYR A 71 -11.35 6.55 13.73
C TYR A 71 -9.97 5.96 13.99
N ILE A 72 -9.06 6.02 13.00
CA ILE A 72 -7.71 5.46 13.10
C ILE A 72 -6.89 6.23 14.12
N ALA A 73 -6.91 7.57 14.10
CA ALA A 73 -6.20 8.39 15.08
C ALA A 73 -6.65 8.06 16.52
N LYS A 74 -7.96 7.91 16.74
CA LYS A 74 -8.50 7.46 18.03
C LYS A 74 -8.01 6.07 18.44
N LYS A 75 -7.91 5.12 17.50
CA LYS A 75 -7.40 3.76 17.77
C LYS A 75 -5.91 3.74 18.07
N LEU A 76 -5.15 4.68 17.50
CA LEU A 76 -3.72 4.85 17.77
C LEU A 76 -3.46 5.71 19.02
N GLU A 77 -4.51 6.22 19.67
CA GLU A 77 -4.43 7.08 20.86
C GLU A 77 -3.63 8.38 20.61
N ILE A 78 -3.70 8.91 19.38
CA ILE A 78 -3.04 10.15 18.99
C ILE A 78 -4.06 11.18 18.53
N SER A 79 -3.67 12.46 18.57
CA SER A 79 -4.50 13.53 18.03
C SER A 79 -4.52 13.52 16.49
N ILE A 80 -5.59 14.07 15.89
CA ILE A 80 -5.67 14.25 14.43
C ILE A 80 -4.46 15.04 13.91
N LYS A 81 -4.04 16.07 14.64
CA LYS A 81 -2.88 16.89 14.25
C LYS A 81 -1.58 16.07 14.21
N GLU A 82 -1.35 15.21 15.18
CA GLU A 82 -0.19 14.32 15.19
C GLU A 82 -0.28 13.30 14.06
N PHE A 83 -1.48 12.78 13.80
CA PHE A 83 -1.71 11.86 12.70
C PHE A 83 -1.41 12.52 11.34
N ASP A 84 -1.82 13.79 11.13
CA ASP A 84 -1.49 14.55 9.95
C ASP A 84 0.01 14.77 9.79
N GLN A 85 0.70 15.12 10.87
CA GLN A 85 2.15 15.25 10.87
C GLN A 85 2.88 13.95 10.48
N ILE A 86 2.34 12.80 10.87
CA ILE A 86 2.88 11.49 10.47
C ILE A 86 2.63 11.22 8.98
N ILE A 87 1.43 11.54 8.49
CA ILE A 87 1.08 11.36 7.08
C ILE A 87 1.93 12.27 6.20
N ASP A 88 2.08 13.54 6.56
CA ASP A 88 2.81 14.54 5.78
C ASP A 88 4.34 14.49 6.00
N GLY A 89 4.79 13.76 7.02
CA GLY A 89 6.19 13.62 7.38
C GLY A 89 7.03 12.96 6.28
N GLU A 90 8.35 13.08 6.38
CA GLU A 90 9.28 12.49 5.43
C GLU A 90 9.15 10.97 5.34
N ASN A 91 9.33 10.45 4.13
CA ASN A 91 9.33 9.02 3.89
C ASN A 91 10.60 8.39 4.48
N ARG A 92 10.40 7.47 5.43
CA ARG A 92 11.48 6.70 6.03
C ARG A 92 11.68 5.38 5.29
N THR A 93 12.92 4.92 5.28
CA THR A 93 13.31 3.64 4.72
C THR A 93 13.60 2.63 5.85
N PHE A 94 13.74 1.36 5.50
CA PHE A 94 14.14 0.36 6.49
C PHE A 94 15.50 0.65 7.15
N LYS A 95 16.36 1.48 6.52
CA LYS A 95 17.67 1.88 7.04
C LYS A 95 17.57 2.85 8.21
N ASP A 96 16.47 3.60 8.30
CA ASP A 96 16.22 4.58 9.36
C ASP A 96 15.75 3.91 10.67
N TYR A 97 15.54 2.61 10.63
CA TYR A 97 15.15 1.80 11.79
C TYR A 97 16.26 0.80 12.14
N LYS A 98 16.36 0.46 13.44
CA LYS A 98 17.26 -0.61 13.90
C LYS A 98 16.91 -1.92 13.19
N ASN A 99 17.84 -2.46 12.42
CA ASN A 99 17.64 -3.67 11.64
C ASN A 99 18.94 -4.47 11.51
N SER A 100 18.83 -5.72 11.04
CA SER A 100 19.96 -6.62 10.85
C SER A 100 20.53 -6.61 9.41
N PHE A 101 20.14 -5.63 8.58
CA PHE A 101 20.48 -5.62 7.16
C PHE A 101 21.99 -5.69 6.92
N ASN A 102 22.77 -4.87 7.64
CA ASN A 102 24.23 -4.84 7.46
C ASN A 102 24.89 -6.17 7.84
N MET A 103 24.40 -6.83 8.88
CA MET A 103 24.89 -8.15 9.31
C MET A 103 24.56 -9.22 8.26
N ILE A 104 23.34 -9.23 7.75
CA ILE A 104 22.90 -10.14 6.68
C ILE A 104 23.70 -9.89 5.40
N TYR A 105 23.90 -8.62 5.03
CA TYR A 105 24.65 -8.24 3.86
C TYR A 105 26.13 -8.69 3.92
N ILE A 106 26.77 -8.51 5.07
CA ILE A 106 28.16 -9.00 5.29
C ILE A 106 28.18 -10.52 5.25
N GLY A 107 27.25 -11.20 5.92
CA GLY A 107 27.13 -12.66 5.92
C GLY A 107 26.97 -13.23 4.51
N THR A 108 26.10 -12.64 3.70
CA THR A 108 25.93 -13.06 2.29
C THR A 108 27.18 -12.86 1.44
N LYS A 109 27.92 -11.77 1.66
CA LYS A 109 29.23 -11.57 0.98
C LYS A 109 30.25 -12.65 1.36
N ILE A 110 30.33 -13.01 2.63
CA ILE A 110 31.22 -14.07 3.10
C ILE A 110 30.83 -15.41 2.48
N LEU A 111 29.54 -15.77 2.50
CA LEU A 111 29.05 -17.01 1.89
C LEU A 111 29.32 -17.10 0.39
N ARG A 112 29.19 -15.97 -0.34
CA ARG A 112 29.56 -15.88 -1.76
C ARG A 112 31.05 -16.08 -1.98
N PHE A 113 31.88 -15.43 -1.17
CA PHE A 113 33.32 -15.58 -1.24
C PHE A 113 33.77 -17.03 -1.01
N LEU A 114 33.16 -17.70 -0.04
CA LEU A 114 33.42 -19.11 0.28
C LEU A 114 32.74 -20.10 -0.69
N LYS A 115 32.00 -19.61 -1.71
CA LYS A 115 31.23 -20.44 -2.67
C LYS A 115 30.23 -21.39 -1.98
N LEU A 116 29.80 -21.07 -0.77
CA LEU A 116 28.84 -21.85 0.02
C LEU A 116 27.38 -21.44 -0.25
N GLU A 117 27.16 -20.53 -1.18
CA GLU A 117 25.82 -20.08 -1.56
C GLU A 117 25.10 -21.22 -2.32
N ASN A 118 24.31 -21.99 -1.59
CA ASN A 118 23.38 -22.92 -2.22
C ASN A 118 22.29 -22.11 -2.94
N LYS A 119 21.88 -22.55 -4.15
CA LYS A 119 20.86 -21.96 -5.03
C LYS A 119 19.44 -21.84 -4.40
N MET A 120 19.33 -21.64 -3.09
CA MET A 120 18.05 -21.66 -2.36
C MET A 120 17.23 -20.36 -2.49
N PHE A 121 17.76 -19.33 -3.16
CA PHE A 121 17.03 -18.10 -3.44
C PHE A 121 17.13 -17.76 -4.94
N ARG A 122 16.37 -18.49 -5.73
CA ARG A 122 15.99 -18.10 -7.09
C ARG A 122 14.52 -17.80 -7.14
#